data_590ad685b1c537b8c58c6dd2280f063f
#
_entry.id   590ad685b1c537b8c58c6dd2280f063f
#
_cell.length_a   1.000
_cell.length_b   1.000
_cell.length_c   1.000
_cell.angle_alpha   90.00
_cell.angle_beta   90.00
_cell.angle_gamma   90.00
#
_symmetry.space_group_name_H-M   'P 1'
#
loop_
_entity.id
_entity.type
_entity.pdbx_description
1 polymer ?
#
loop_
_entity_poly.entity_id
_entity_poly.type
_entity_poly.pdbx_seq_one_letter_code
_entity_poly.pdbx_strand_id
1 'polypeptide(L)'
;MRKFAYVLLSAAGVFGFAGCGSAPAKMAPVAECSFPNSSQPAPLWVCDAPVEGMAVGAVGAAAKSDAGIAFMKQMAATDARVQLAQNMKVQVQNMIKQYVETTGAASKETVDRVNTSVTKQITDQTLTGTKIFRSATGPDGTLYVLVGLDEVAVQKLTESAVKTSMGNDQAAWQQFRAQKGQDELAAEIAKQKVEFEKQKH
;
A
#
# COMPACT_ATOMS: atom_id res chain seq x y z
N MET A 1 72.24 46.12 39.27
CA MET A 1 72.73 45.50 38.04
C MET A 1 71.66 44.62 37.50
N ARG A 2 71.42 44.84 36.22
CA ARG A 2 70.54 44.09 35.28
C ARG A 2 69.05 44.08 35.53
N LYS A 3 68.44 44.93 34.75
CA LYS A 3 67.00 45.08 34.50
C LYS A 3 66.56 43.95 33.56
N PHE A 4 65.47 43.23 33.87
CA PHE A 4 64.77 42.39 32.89
C PHE A 4 63.40 43.00 32.63
N ALA A 5 63.21 43.35 31.39
CA ALA A 5 61.96 43.89 30.84
C ALA A 5 61.05 42.68 30.48
N TYR A 6 59.84 42.70 30.97
CA TYR A 6 58.79 41.76 30.53
C TYR A 6 58.01 42.40 29.40
N VAL A 7 58.08 41.76 28.25
CA VAL A 7 57.23 42.07 27.11
C VAL A 7 55.93 41.23 27.22
N LEU A 8 54.83 41.92 27.43
CA LEU A 8 53.51 41.32 27.38
C LEU A 8 53.01 41.23 25.92
N LEU A 9 52.96 40.02 25.39
CA LEU A 9 52.36 39.72 24.08
C LEU A 9 50.86 39.46 24.28
N SER A 10 49.99 40.37 23.88
CA SER A 10 48.54 40.21 23.86
C SER A 10 48.15 39.47 22.59
N ALA A 11 47.75 38.21 22.73
CA ALA A 11 47.15 37.40 21.70
C ALA A 11 45.65 37.70 21.63
N ALA A 12 45.23 38.40 20.57
CA ALA A 12 43.83 38.61 20.23
C ALA A 12 43.29 37.32 19.60
N GLY A 13 42.45 36.57 20.35
CA GLY A 13 41.73 35.41 19.85
C GLY A 13 40.60 35.83 18.95
N VAL A 14 40.69 35.54 17.64
CA VAL A 14 39.59 35.66 16.70
C VAL A 14 38.68 34.46 16.87
N PHE A 15 37.50 34.66 17.48
CA PHE A 15 36.42 33.67 17.50
C PHE A 15 35.77 33.63 16.12
N GLY A 16 36.14 32.64 15.31
CA GLY A 16 35.43 32.31 14.08
C GLY A 16 34.09 31.65 14.39
N PHE A 17 32.99 32.35 14.13
CA PHE A 17 31.64 31.77 14.09
C PHE A 17 31.58 30.82 12.88
N ALA A 18 31.70 29.50 13.13
CA ALA A 18 31.35 28.50 12.16
C ALA A 18 29.83 28.48 12.01
N GLY A 19 29.30 29.24 11.03
CA GLY A 19 27.92 29.17 10.63
C GLY A 19 27.64 27.78 10.05
N CYS A 20 26.84 26.96 10.76
CA CYS A 20 26.23 25.78 10.18
C CYS A 20 25.26 26.20 9.08
N GLY A 21 25.74 26.34 7.87
CA GLY A 21 24.90 26.42 6.69
C GLY A 21 24.23 25.06 6.48
N SER A 22 22.94 24.96 6.83
CA SER A 22 22.10 23.83 6.46
C SER A 22 22.08 23.79 4.93
N ALA A 23 22.75 22.81 4.33
CA ALA A 23 22.61 22.56 2.91
C ALA A 23 21.14 22.31 2.60
N PRO A 24 20.58 22.91 1.53
CA PRO A 24 19.20 22.62 1.14
C PRO A 24 19.09 21.11 0.92
N ALA A 25 18.13 20.49 1.61
CA ALA A 25 17.81 19.08 1.45
C ALA A 25 17.55 18.85 -0.05
N LYS A 26 18.38 18.01 -0.67
CA LYS A 26 18.18 17.58 -2.06
C LYS A 26 16.79 16.93 -2.08
N MET A 27 15.80 17.59 -2.69
CA MET A 27 14.49 16.97 -2.92
C MET A 27 14.75 15.69 -3.69
N ALA A 28 14.25 14.58 -3.15
CA ALA A 28 14.27 13.30 -3.86
C ALA A 28 13.64 13.51 -5.24
N PRO A 29 14.21 12.94 -6.31
CA PRO A 29 13.61 13.08 -7.63
C PRO A 29 12.17 12.58 -7.56
N VAL A 30 11.22 13.44 -7.94
CA VAL A 30 9.83 13.05 -8.11
C VAL A 30 9.84 11.91 -9.12
N ALA A 31 9.32 10.75 -8.74
CA ALA A 31 9.25 9.61 -9.65
C ALA A 31 8.57 10.06 -10.95
N GLU A 32 9.29 9.99 -12.06
CA GLU A 32 8.74 10.36 -13.36
C GLU A 32 7.67 9.32 -13.74
N CYS A 33 6.42 9.72 -13.69
CA CYS A 33 5.28 8.90 -14.14
C CYS A 33 4.85 9.40 -15.51
N SER A 34 4.79 8.51 -16.48
CA SER A 34 4.27 8.77 -17.83
C SER A 34 3.17 7.76 -18.17
N PHE A 35 2.28 8.16 -19.06
CA PHE A 35 1.29 7.21 -19.59
C PHE A 35 1.98 6.06 -20.32
N PRO A 36 1.45 4.81 -20.21
CA PRO A 36 2.00 3.67 -20.91
C PRO A 36 2.14 3.97 -22.42
N ASN A 37 3.26 3.57 -23.01
CA ASN A 37 3.62 3.81 -24.41
C ASN A 37 3.64 5.28 -24.84
N SER A 38 3.87 6.20 -23.91
CA SER A 38 3.94 7.65 -24.16
C SER A 38 5.00 8.32 -23.30
N SER A 39 5.57 9.40 -23.79
CA SER A 39 6.41 10.29 -23.00
C SER A 39 5.64 11.40 -22.29
N GLN A 40 4.29 11.43 -22.43
CA GLN A 40 3.49 12.44 -21.75
C GLN A 40 3.38 12.13 -20.26
N PRO A 41 3.58 13.14 -19.39
CA PRO A 41 3.42 12.98 -17.95
C PRO A 41 2.03 12.48 -17.60
N ALA A 42 1.98 11.49 -16.71
CA ALA A 42 0.75 10.97 -16.14
C ALA A 42 0.61 11.37 -14.66
N PRO A 43 -0.61 11.44 -14.14
CA PRO A 43 -0.81 11.52 -12.71
C PRO A 43 -0.13 10.35 -12.00
N LEU A 44 0.55 10.61 -10.88
CA LEU A 44 1.35 9.60 -10.16
C LEU A 44 0.57 8.31 -9.81
N TRP A 45 -0.73 8.42 -9.56
CA TRP A 45 -1.57 7.26 -9.28
C TRP A 45 -1.70 6.29 -10.47
N VAL A 46 -1.45 6.73 -11.71
CA VAL A 46 -1.38 5.84 -12.89
C VAL A 46 -0.18 4.90 -12.81
N CYS A 47 0.86 5.33 -12.09
CA CYS A 47 2.04 4.54 -11.77
C CYS A 47 2.01 3.98 -10.34
N ASP A 48 0.83 3.63 -9.85
CA ASP A 48 0.59 2.99 -8.56
C ASP A 48 0.99 3.82 -7.33
N ALA A 49 1.19 5.14 -7.46
CA ALA A 49 1.47 5.98 -6.30
C ALA A 49 0.26 6.03 -5.35
N PRO A 50 0.50 6.06 -4.03
CA PRO A 50 -0.56 6.10 -3.02
C PRO A 50 -1.46 7.32 -3.19
N VAL A 51 -2.76 7.14 -2.90
CA VAL A 51 -3.75 8.22 -2.92
C VAL A 51 -4.38 8.34 -1.54
N GLU A 52 -4.48 9.56 -1.04
CA GLU A 52 -5.08 9.85 0.26
C GLU A 52 -6.51 9.31 0.38
N GLY A 53 -6.81 8.71 1.52
CA GLY A 53 -8.11 8.09 1.80
C GLY A 53 -8.35 6.74 1.12
N MET A 54 -7.35 6.20 0.44
CA MET A 54 -7.38 4.86 -0.16
C MET A 54 -6.37 3.95 0.54
N ALA A 55 -6.84 2.85 1.10
CA ALA A 55 -5.99 1.86 1.74
C ALA A 55 -5.38 0.89 0.73
N VAL A 56 -6.18 0.38 -0.18
CA VAL A 56 -5.72 -0.47 -1.29
C VAL A 56 -6.41 -0.06 -2.57
N GLY A 57 -5.73 -0.18 -3.68
CA GLY A 57 -6.30 0.14 -4.98
C GLY A 57 -5.60 -0.58 -6.13
N ALA A 58 -6.18 -0.46 -7.30
CA ALA A 58 -5.57 -0.88 -8.55
C ALA A 58 -6.03 0.05 -9.67
N VAL A 59 -5.17 0.22 -10.65
CA VAL A 59 -5.46 0.99 -11.86
C VAL A 59 -5.92 0.05 -12.95
N GLY A 60 -7.08 0.32 -13.52
CA GLY A 60 -7.56 -0.38 -14.71
C GLY A 60 -7.60 0.56 -15.90
N ALA A 61 -7.56 -0.02 -17.08
CA ALA A 61 -7.56 0.71 -18.33
C ALA A 61 -8.62 0.21 -19.31
N ALA A 62 -9.14 1.12 -20.10
CA ALA A 62 -10.00 0.79 -21.25
C ALA A 62 -9.55 1.57 -22.48
N ALA A 63 -9.28 0.86 -23.55
CA ALA A 63 -8.95 1.49 -24.83
C ALA A 63 -10.10 2.40 -25.32
N LYS A 64 -9.74 3.41 -26.12
CA LYS A 64 -10.71 4.29 -26.74
C LYS A 64 -11.80 3.48 -27.47
N SER A 65 -13.05 3.82 -27.24
CA SER A 65 -14.21 3.12 -27.81
C SER A 65 -15.26 4.09 -28.29
N ASP A 66 -15.85 3.80 -29.42
CA ASP A 66 -17.00 4.55 -30.00
C ASP A 66 -18.30 4.38 -29.20
N ALA A 67 -18.34 3.39 -28.30
CA ALA A 67 -19.43 3.21 -27.32
C ALA A 67 -19.48 4.31 -26.24
N GLY A 68 -18.49 5.19 -26.22
CA GLY A 68 -18.46 6.39 -25.40
C GLY A 68 -17.81 6.20 -24.02
N ILE A 69 -17.63 7.35 -23.36
CA ILE A 69 -16.88 7.44 -22.11
C ILE A 69 -17.49 6.62 -20.93
N ALA A 70 -18.81 6.51 -20.90
CA ALA A 70 -19.49 5.74 -19.86
C ALA A 70 -19.15 4.24 -19.94
N PHE A 71 -19.14 3.70 -21.15
CA PHE A 71 -18.74 2.32 -21.42
C PHE A 71 -17.25 2.11 -21.06
N MET A 72 -16.38 2.99 -21.54
CA MET A 72 -14.94 2.93 -21.21
C MET A 72 -14.70 2.96 -19.70
N LYS A 73 -15.42 3.84 -18.96
CA LYS A 73 -15.32 3.94 -17.52
C LYS A 73 -15.74 2.65 -16.81
N GLN A 74 -16.79 2.00 -17.30
CA GLN A 74 -17.24 0.72 -16.75
C GLN A 74 -16.21 -0.39 -17.01
N MET A 75 -15.65 -0.45 -18.21
CA MET A 75 -14.64 -1.43 -18.59
C MET A 75 -13.36 -1.25 -17.78
N ALA A 76 -12.82 -0.03 -17.70
CA ALA A 76 -11.63 0.28 -16.91
C ALA A 76 -11.85 0.01 -15.41
N ALA A 77 -13.03 0.35 -14.88
CA ALA A 77 -13.35 0.05 -13.48
C ALA A 77 -13.49 -1.45 -13.21
N THR A 78 -13.97 -2.22 -14.17
CA THR A 78 -14.05 -3.68 -14.07
C THR A 78 -12.64 -4.30 -14.08
N ASP A 79 -11.78 -3.87 -14.99
CA ASP A 79 -10.39 -4.29 -15.05
C ASP A 79 -9.65 -3.98 -13.72
N ALA A 80 -9.76 -2.75 -13.21
CA ALA A 80 -9.21 -2.36 -11.94
C ALA A 80 -9.70 -3.24 -10.78
N ARG A 81 -10.98 -3.58 -10.73
CA ARG A 81 -11.55 -4.46 -9.68
C ARG A 81 -10.98 -5.86 -9.73
N VAL A 82 -10.82 -6.41 -10.92
CA VAL A 82 -10.21 -7.75 -11.08
C VAL A 82 -8.78 -7.76 -10.58
N GLN A 83 -7.98 -6.77 -10.95
CA GLN A 83 -6.60 -6.63 -10.47
C GLN A 83 -6.56 -6.45 -8.94
N LEU A 84 -7.41 -5.58 -8.38
CA LEU A 84 -7.50 -5.37 -6.95
C LEU A 84 -7.87 -6.65 -6.19
N ALA A 85 -8.85 -7.41 -6.69
CA ALA A 85 -9.25 -8.68 -6.09
C ALA A 85 -8.11 -9.71 -6.11
N GLN A 86 -7.33 -9.77 -7.19
CA GLN A 86 -6.15 -10.63 -7.29
C GLN A 86 -5.07 -10.23 -6.29
N ASN A 87 -4.77 -8.94 -6.17
CA ASN A 87 -3.78 -8.43 -5.23
C ASN A 87 -4.18 -8.73 -3.78
N MET A 88 -5.42 -8.47 -3.41
CA MET A 88 -5.93 -8.78 -2.07
C MET A 88 -5.93 -10.27 -1.76
N LYS A 89 -6.28 -11.10 -2.75
CA LYS A 89 -6.21 -12.55 -2.61
C LYS A 89 -4.80 -13.01 -2.22
N VAL A 90 -3.78 -12.55 -2.95
CA VAL A 90 -2.38 -12.91 -2.68
C VAL A 90 -1.95 -12.45 -1.29
N GLN A 91 -2.28 -11.22 -0.91
CA GLN A 91 -1.94 -10.67 0.41
C GLN A 91 -2.53 -11.50 1.55
N VAL A 92 -3.81 -11.85 1.45
CA VAL A 92 -4.48 -12.65 2.48
C VAL A 92 -3.98 -14.08 2.53
N GLN A 93 -3.70 -14.69 1.40
CA GLN A 93 -3.09 -16.03 1.36
C GLN A 93 -1.72 -16.05 2.03
N ASN A 94 -0.88 -15.06 1.77
CA ASN A 94 0.43 -14.94 2.40
C ASN A 94 0.31 -14.75 3.91
N MET A 95 -0.62 -13.94 4.35
CA MET A 95 -0.89 -13.71 5.77
C MET A 95 -1.35 -14.99 6.49
N ILE A 96 -2.28 -15.74 5.92
CA ILE A 96 -2.75 -17.01 6.49
C ILE A 96 -1.59 -18.00 6.58
N LYS A 97 -0.77 -18.08 5.54
CA LYS A 97 0.41 -18.94 5.51
C LYS A 97 1.39 -18.56 6.63
N GLN A 98 1.71 -17.29 6.76
CA GLN A 98 2.62 -16.78 7.79
C GLN A 98 2.07 -17.02 9.20
N TYR A 99 0.78 -16.83 9.42
CA TYR A 99 0.12 -17.12 10.69
C TYR A 99 0.28 -18.60 11.08
N VAL A 100 0.03 -19.50 10.15
CA VAL A 100 0.15 -20.95 10.37
C VAL A 100 1.60 -21.36 10.65
N GLU A 101 2.55 -20.83 9.90
CA GLU A 101 3.98 -21.09 10.10
C GLU A 101 4.46 -20.59 11.47
N THR A 102 3.94 -19.47 11.94
CA THR A 102 4.33 -18.88 13.24
C THR A 102 3.69 -19.59 14.43
N THR A 103 2.45 -20.05 14.30
CA THR A 103 1.68 -20.62 15.41
C THR A 103 1.67 -22.13 15.46
N GLY A 104 1.97 -22.81 14.37
CA GLY A 104 1.83 -24.27 14.24
C GLY A 104 0.37 -24.74 14.40
N ALA A 105 -0.59 -23.84 14.31
CA ALA A 105 -1.95 -24.03 14.80
C ALA A 105 -2.87 -24.87 13.91
N ALA A 106 -2.42 -25.29 12.71
CA ALA A 106 -3.31 -25.98 11.78
C ALA A 106 -2.60 -27.01 10.91
N SER A 107 -3.34 -28.08 10.55
CA SER A 107 -2.88 -29.02 9.53
C SER A 107 -2.87 -28.34 8.15
N LYS A 108 -2.04 -28.83 7.24
CA LYS A 108 -1.97 -28.35 5.86
C LYS A 108 -3.35 -28.32 5.18
N GLU A 109 -4.16 -29.33 5.41
CA GLU A 109 -5.53 -29.45 4.87
C GLU A 109 -6.45 -28.32 5.40
N THR A 110 -6.34 -27.96 6.68
CA THR A 110 -7.09 -26.85 7.26
C THR A 110 -6.67 -25.51 6.65
N VAL A 111 -5.38 -25.32 6.43
CA VAL A 111 -4.85 -24.12 5.77
C VAL A 111 -5.36 -24.00 4.35
N ASP A 112 -5.36 -25.07 3.57
CA ASP A 112 -5.82 -25.05 2.18
C ASP A 112 -7.34 -24.76 2.09
N ARG A 113 -8.13 -25.30 3.00
CA ARG A 113 -9.58 -25.00 3.09
C ARG A 113 -9.83 -23.55 3.46
N VAL A 114 -9.13 -23.02 4.45
CA VAL A 114 -9.24 -21.62 4.86
C VAL A 114 -8.82 -20.70 3.72
N ASN A 115 -7.68 -20.97 3.08
CA ASN A 115 -7.22 -20.19 1.94
C ASN A 115 -8.24 -20.16 0.79
N THR A 116 -8.86 -21.28 0.47
CA THR A 116 -9.87 -21.38 -0.59
C THR A 116 -11.11 -20.57 -0.25
N SER A 117 -11.61 -20.70 0.98
CA SER A 117 -12.81 -20.01 1.44
C SER A 117 -12.59 -18.49 1.53
N VAL A 118 -11.47 -18.06 2.13
CA VAL A 118 -11.10 -16.63 2.24
C VAL A 118 -10.93 -16.00 0.86
N THR A 119 -10.25 -16.68 -0.05
CA THR A 119 -10.05 -16.22 -1.42
C THR A 119 -11.36 -15.94 -2.14
N LYS A 120 -12.31 -16.86 -2.08
CA LYS A 120 -13.63 -16.68 -2.70
C LYS A 120 -14.35 -15.47 -2.13
N GLN A 121 -14.39 -15.34 -0.82
CA GLN A 121 -15.08 -14.23 -0.15
C GLN A 121 -14.45 -12.87 -0.45
N ILE A 122 -13.12 -12.79 -0.43
CA ILE A 122 -12.41 -11.54 -0.76
C ILE A 122 -12.70 -11.13 -2.19
N THR A 123 -12.69 -12.06 -3.15
CA THR A 123 -13.01 -11.77 -4.53
C THR A 123 -14.43 -11.22 -4.66
N ASP A 124 -15.41 -11.89 -4.10
CA ASP A 124 -16.82 -11.49 -4.19
C ASP A 124 -17.09 -10.13 -3.52
N GLN A 125 -16.52 -9.89 -2.34
CA GLN A 125 -16.72 -8.65 -1.60
C GLN A 125 -15.91 -7.47 -2.18
N THR A 126 -14.71 -7.71 -2.71
CA THR A 126 -13.92 -6.67 -3.36
C THR A 126 -14.63 -6.14 -4.60
N LEU A 127 -15.29 -7.00 -5.37
CA LEU A 127 -16.03 -6.56 -6.54
C LEU A 127 -17.23 -5.64 -6.20
N THR A 128 -17.84 -5.82 -5.03
CA THR A 128 -19.03 -5.07 -4.60
C THR A 128 -18.75 -3.83 -3.77
N GLY A 129 -17.66 -3.84 -2.97
CA GLY A 129 -17.35 -2.79 -1.99
C GLY A 129 -16.46 -1.65 -2.49
N THR A 130 -15.93 -1.77 -3.71
CA THR A 130 -14.98 -0.79 -4.26
C THR A 130 -15.65 0.45 -4.81
N LYS A 131 -14.93 1.57 -4.74
CA LYS A 131 -15.32 2.84 -5.38
C LYS A 131 -14.21 3.38 -6.30
N ILE A 132 -14.62 4.21 -7.27
CA ILE A 132 -13.68 4.92 -8.13
C ILE A 132 -13.14 6.13 -7.38
N PHE A 133 -11.83 6.23 -7.24
CA PHE A 133 -11.14 7.36 -6.62
C PHE A 133 -10.72 8.41 -7.64
N ARG A 134 -10.19 7.99 -8.79
CA ARG A 134 -9.66 8.88 -9.83
C ARG A 134 -9.93 8.31 -11.22
N SER A 135 -9.89 9.19 -12.22
CA SER A 135 -9.88 8.80 -13.63
C SER A 135 -9.08 9.82 -14.45
N ALA A 136 -8.38 9.37 -15.47
CA ALA A 136 -7.65 10.20 -16.42
C ALA A 136 -7.67 9.57 -17.80
N THR A 137 -7.63 10.40 -18.85
CA THR A 137 -7.51 9.92 -20.22
C THR A 137 -6.10 10.13 -20.71
N GLY A 138 -5.49 9.10 -21.21
CA GLY A 138 -4.16 9.16 -21.84
C GLY A 138 -4.17 9.79 -23.23
N PRO A 139 -2.99 10.07 -23.78
CA PRO A 139 -2.85 10.75 -25.08
C PRO A 139 -3.38 9.95 -26.25
N ASP A 140 -3.43 8.64 -26.14
CA ASP A 140 -3.98 7.71 -27.13
C ASP A 140 -5.53 7.54 -27.02
N GLY A 141 -6.14 8.24 -26.05
CA GLY A 141 -7.56 8.14 -25.74
C GLY A 141 -7.92 6.98 -24.80
N THR A 142 -6.96 6.21 -24.30
CA THR A 142 -7.18 5.20 -23.27
C THR A 142 -7.64 5.85 -21.97
N LEU A 143 -8.70 5.33 -21.37
CA LEU A 143 -9.19 5.78 -20.07
C LEU A 143 -8.59 4.92 -18.97
N TYR A 144 -7.90 5.56 -18.02
CA TYR A 144 -7.39 4.98 -16.80
C TYR A 144 -8.33 5.29 -15.65
N VAL A 145 -8.61 4.31 -14.80
CA VAL A 145 -9.49 4.44 -13.64
C VAL A 145 -8.82 3.80 -12.43
N LEU A 146 -8.69 4.57 -11.34
CA LEU A 146 -8.24 4.06 -10.06
C LEU A 146 -9.45 3.63 -9.24
N VAL A 147 -9.52 2.36 -8.92
CA VAL A 147 -10.53 1.76 -8.05
C VAL A 147 -9.86 1.29 -6.78
N GLY A 148 -10.52 1.45 -5.64
CA GLY A 148 -9.94 1.05 -4.37
C GLY A 148 -10.96 0.92 -3.24
N LEU A 149 -10.42 0.59 -2.07
CA LEU A 149 -11.10 0.51 -0.79
C LEU A 149 -10.41 1.46 0.20
N ASP A 150 -11.18 2.09 1.06
CA ASP A 150 -10.66 2.81 2.23
C ASP A 150 -10.32 1.84 3.37
N GLU A 151 -9.65 2.32 4.42
CA GLU A 151 -9.22 1.48 5.56
C GLU A 151 -10.39 0.77 6.24
N VAL A 152 -11.52 1.45 6.43
CA VAL A 152 -12.71 0.86 7.07
C VAL A 152 -13.27 -0.27 6.22
N ALA A 153 -13.30 -0.10 4.90
CA ALA A 153 -13.78 -1.13 3.98
C ALA A 153 -12.83 -2.35 3.95
N VAL A 154 -11.52 -2.12 3.96
CA VAL A 154 -10.51 -3.20 4.03
C VAL A 154 -10.64 -3.98 5.34
N GLN A 155 -10.76 -3.29 6.47
CA GLN A 155 -10.92 -3.93 7.77
C GLN A 155 -12.19 -4.81 7.82
N LYS A 156 -13.33 -4.27 7.44
CA LYS A 156 -14.60 -5.02 7.40
C LYS A 156 -14.54 -6.23 6.47
N LEU A 157 -13.93 -6.07 5.30
CA LEU A 157 -13.77 -7.14 4.33
C LEU A 157 -12.90 -8.26 4.90
N THR A 158 -11.79 -7.91 5.55
CA THR A 158 -10.88 -8.88 6.16
C THR A 158 -11.54 -9.60 7.33
N GLU A 159 -12.19 -8.89 8.24
CA GLU A 159 -12.93 -9.48 9.36
C GLU A 159 -14.01 -10.47 8.87
N SER A 160 -14.79 -10.04 7.86
CA SER A 160 -15.82 -10.88 7.28
C SER A 160 -15.25 -12.13 6.61
N ALA A 161 -14.18 -12.00 5.85
CA ALA A 161 -13.53 -13.12 5.19
C ALA A 161 -12.96 -14.12 6.18
N VAL A 162 -12.25 -13.64 7.21
CA VAL A 162 -11.71 -14.48 8.29
C VAL A 162 -12.84 -15.17 9.08
N LYS A 163 -13.85 -14.42 9.50
CA LYS A 163 -14.98 -14.95 10.27
C LYS A 163 -15.72 -16.03 9.50
N THR A 164 -15.99 -15.85 8.23
CA THR A 164 -16.72 -16.83 7.42
C THR A 164 -15.86 -18.06 7.11
N SER A 165 -14.56 -17.87 6.89
CA SER A 165 -13.65 -18.97 6.62
C SER A 165 -13.45 -19.89 7.81
N MET A 166 -13.50 -19.32 9.03
CA MET A 166 -13.36 -20.06 10.28
C MET A 166 -14.70 -20.47 10.90
N GLY A 167 -15.82 -19.94 10.40
CA GLY A 167 -17.16 -20.24 10.92
C GLY A 167 -17.59 -21.69 10.70
N ASN A 168 -16.99 -22.39 9.75
CA ASN A 168 -17.19 -23.81 9.50
C ASN A 168 -16.32 -24.72 10.38
N ASP A 169 -15.30 -24.13 11.06
CA ASP A 169 -14.44 -24.82 12.02
C ASP A 169 -14.39 -23.98 13.30
N GLN A 170 -15.40 -24.19 14.18
CA GLN A 170 -15.52 -23.45 15.43
C GLN A 170 -14.29 -23.60 16.34
N ALA A 171 -13.62 -24.74 16.30
CA ALA A 171 -12.43 -24.98 17.11
C ALA A 171 -11.24 -24.12 16.62
N ALA A 172 -11.00 -24.07 15.32
CA ALA A 172 -9.96 -23.21 14.74
C ALA A 172 -10.24 -21.72 14.97
N TRP A 173 -11.50 -21.30 14.90
CA TRP A 173 -11.93 -19.94 15.21
C TRP A 173 -11.72 -19.57 16.68
N GLN A 174 -12.07 -20.44 17.63
CA GLN A 174 -11.85 -20.24 19.05
C GLN A 174 -10.34 -20.12 19.35
N GLN A 175 -9.52 -20.96 18.75
CA GLN A 175 -8.07 -20.96 18.90
C GLN A 175 -7.44 -19.70 18.33
N PHE A 176 -7.88 -19.24 17.16
CA PHE A 176 -7.45 -17.98 16.54
C PHE A 176 -7.80 -16.77 17.43
N ARG A 177 -9.02 -16.70 17.95
CA ARG A 177 -9.45 -15.62 18.86
C ARG A 177 -8.69 -15.61 20.19
N ALA A 178 -8.31 -16.78 20.70
CA ALA A 178 -7.56 -16.89 21.95
C ALA A 178 -6.09 -16.49 21.81
N GLN A 179 -5.49 -16.65 20.63
CA GLN A 179 -4.07 -16.40 20.39
C GLN A 179 -3.78 -15.00 19.84
N LYS A 180 -4.63 -14.46 18.99
CA LYS A 180 -4.50 -13.11 18.43
C LYS A 180 -5.88 -12.50 18.20
N GLY A 181 -6.13 -11.35 18.82
CA GLY A 181 -7.37 -10.61 18.61
C GLY A 181 -7.54 -10.20 17.13
N GLN A 182 -8.80 -10.02 16.71
CA GLN A 182 -9.16 -9.57 15.35
C GLN A 182 -8.44 -8.26 14.96
N ASP A 183 -8.22 -7.39 15.95
CA ASP A 183 -7.55 -6.10 15.77
C ASP A 183 -6.07 -6.25 15.41
N GLU A 184 -5.40 -7.29 15.92
CA GLU A 184 -3.99 -7.54 15.65
C GLU A 184 -3.77 -8.03 14.22
N LEU A 185 -4.69 -8.82 13.68
CA LEU A 185 -4.66 -9.27 12.30
C LEU A 185 -4.88 -8.11 11.31
N ALA A 186 -5.85 -7.26 11.57
CA ALA A 186 -6.11 -6.08 10.77
C ALA A 186 -4.92 -5.09 10.81
N ALA A 187 -4.31 -4.92 11.98
CA ALA A 187 -3.11 -4.10 12.16
C ALA A 187 -1.89 -4.67 11.42
N GLU A 188 -1.73 -6.00 11.40
CA GLU A 188 -0.63 -6.66 10.70
C GLU A 188 -0.77 -6.53 9.18
N ILE A 189 -1.98 -6.64 8.64
CA ILE A 189 -2.26 -6.39 7.21
C ILE A 189 -1.91 -4.95 6.84
N ALA A 190 -2.27 -4.00 7.69
CA ALA A 190 -1.95 -2.60 7.48
C ALA A 190 -0.43 -2.33 7.51
N LYS A 191 0.31 -2.97 8.43
CA LYS A 191 1.77 -2.86 8.52
C LYS A 191 2.51 -3.45 7.33
N GLN A 192 2.14 -4.64 6.90
CA GLN A 192 2.78 -5.29 5.75
C GLN A 192 2.61 -4.47 4.47
N LYS A 193 1.50 -3.78 4.32
CA LYS A 193 1.29 -2.86 3.20
C LYS A 193 2.30 -1.71 3.21
N VAL A 194 2.52 -1.09 4.38
CA VAL A 194 3.48 0.03 4.54
C VAL A 194 4.92 -0.43 4.28
N GLU A 195 5.27 -1.65 4.69
CA GLU A 195 6.60 -2.22 4.44
C GLU A 195 6.81 -2.58 2.97
N PHE A 196 5.80 -3.12 2.31
CA PHE A 196 5.86 -3.44 0.88
C PHE A 196 6.01 -2.17 0.02
N GLU A 197 5.34 -1.08 0.38
CA GLU A 197 5.50 0.21 -0.29
C GLU A 197 6.89 0.81 -0.06
N LYS A 198 7.50 0.61 1.12
CA LYS A 198 8.88 1.07 1.41
C LYS A 198 9.98 0.30 0.68
N GLN A 199 9.74 -0.96 0.34
CA GLN A 199 10.71 -1.77 -0.41
C GLN A 199 10.68 -1.50 -1.92
N LYS A 200 9.65 -0.81 -2.41
CA LYS A 200 9.47 -0.48 -3.84
C LYS A 200 10.10 0.87 -4.22
N HIS A 201 10.66 1.59 -3.23
CA HIS A 201 11.39 2.84 -3.36
C HIS A 201 12.85 2.68 -2.90
#